data_3d27433f93bc4947b5fb715df7f73320
#
_entry.id   3d27433f93bc4947b5fb715df7f73320
#
_cell.length_a   1.000
_cell.length_b   1.000
_cell.length_c   1.000
_cell.angle_alpha   90.00
_cell.angle_beta   90.00
_cell.angle_gamma   90.00
#
_symmetry.space_group_name_H-M   'P 1'
#
loop_
_entity.id
_entity.type
_entity.pdbx_description
1 polymer ?
#
loop_
_entity_poly.entity_id
_entity_poly.type
_entity_poly.pdbx_seq_one_letter_code
_entity_poly.pdbx_strand_id
1 'polypeptide(L)'
;MITPFFKSANRDFTLFHGDCFKLLHEINFKFDCLFADPPYFLSNGGISYQAGEVVCVDKGKWDKATSPEYIDEFNKGWISLCRDKLADNGTIWISGTYHNIFSIADILKKLGF
;
A
#
# COMPACT_ATOMS: atom_id res chain seq x y z
N MET A 1 -0.27 -3.72 -21.73
CA MET A 1 -1.49 -4.42 -21.20
C MET A 1 -1.07 -5.37 -20.09
N ILE A 2 -1.69 -5.23 -18.93
CA ILE A 2 -1.42 -6.14 -17.80
C ILE A 2 -2.16 -7.47 -17.98
N THR A 3 -1.46 -8.56 -17.65
CA THR A 3 -2.04 -9.91 -17.70
C THR A 3 -2.35 -10.36 -16.27
N PRO A 4 -3.59 -10.80 -15.99
CA PRO A 4 -3.92 -11.35 -14.69
C PRO A 4 -3.10 -12.60 -14.37
N PHE A 5 -2.65 -12.72 -13.13
CA PHE A 5 -2.06 -13.94 -12.60
C PHE A 5 -3.12 -15.04 -12.43
N PHE A 6 -4.32 -14.64 -12.01
CA PHE A 6 -5.46 -15.53 -11.84
C PHE A 6 -6.76 -14.81 -12.13
N LYS A 7 -7.74 -15.52 -12.67
CA LYS A 7 -9.12 -15.06 -12.86
C LYS A 7 -10.08 -16.16 -12.44
N SER A 8 -11.09 -15.83 -11.64
CA SER A 8 -12.15 -16.78 -11.30
C SER A 8 -13.01 -17.13 -12.52
N ALA A 9 -13.61 -18.31 -12.53
CA ALA A 9 -14.44 -18.78 -13.65
C ALA A 9 -15.65 -17.85 -13.94
N ASN A 10 -16.25 -17.30 -12.89
CA ASN A 10 -17.36 -16.33 -12.98
C ASN A 10 -16.89 -14.90 -13.27
N ARG A 11 -15.58 -14.67 -13.33
CA ARG A 11 -14.94 -13.37 -13.56
C ARG A 11 -15.17 -12.30 -12.48
N ASP A 12 -15.67 -12.68 -11.32
CA ASP A 12 -15.88 -11.74 -10.19
C ASP A 12 -14.61 -11.41 -9.44
N PHE A 13 -13.57 -12.23 -9.61
CA PHE A 13 -12.27 -12.05 -8.96
C PHE A 13 -11.13 -12.10 -9.97
N THR A 14 -10.25 -11.12 -9.90
CA THR A 14 -9.02 -11.06 -10.71
C THR A 14 -7.83 -10.73 -9.82
N LEU A 15 -6.80 -11.55 -9.87
CA LEU A 15 -5.55 -11.33 -9.14
C LEU A 15 -4.45 -10.92 -10.12
N PHE A 16 -3.74 -9.86 -9.76
CA PHE A 16 -2.52 -9.45 -10.43
C PHE A 16 -1.33 -9.64 -9.50
N HIS A 17 -0.21 -10.07 -10.05
CA HIS A 17 1.06 -10.18 -9.33
C HIS A 17 2.08 -9.24 -9.97
N GLY A 18 2.58 -8.30 -9.21
CA GLY A 18 3.55 -7.33 -9.71
C GLY A 18 3.65 -6.08 -8.84
N ASP A 19 4.43 -5.15 -9.33
CA ASP A 19 4.56 -3.82 -8.73
C ASP A 19 3.25 -3.04 -8.88
N CYS A 20 2.63 -2.67 -7.76
CA CYS A 20 1.34 -1.99 -7.77
C CYS A 20 1.37 -0.61 -8.44
N PHE A 21 2.51 0.10 -8.43
CA PHE A 21 2.66 1.36 -9.15
C PHE A 21 2.46 1.15 -10.66
N LYS A 22 3.11 0.14 -11.22
CA LYS A 22 2.98 -0.20 -12.64
C LYS A 22 1.57 -0.68 -12.97
N LEU A 23 1.03 -1.59 -12.14
CA LEU A 23 -0.30 -2.15 -12.33
C LEU A 23 -1.37 -1.06 -12.30
N LEU A 24 -1.35 -0.18 -11.31
CA LEU A 24 -2.32 0.91 -11.20
C LEU A 24 -2.23 1.90 -12.35
N HIS A 25 -1.05 2.17 -12.89
CA HIS A 25 -0.92 3.02 -14.08
C HIS A 25 -1.64 2.45 -15.30
N GLU A 26 -1.58 1.14 -15.49
CA GLU A 26 -2.17 0.47 -16.66
C GLU A 26 -3.68 0.24 -16.52
N ILE A 27 -4.23 0.23 -15.30
CA ILE A 27 -5.68 0.11 -15.09
C ILE A 27 -6.39 1.35 -15.63
N ASN A 28 -7.42 1.16 -16.44
CA ASN A 28 -8.15 2.21 -17.13
C ASN A 28 -9.57 2.47 -16.61
N PHE A 29 -9.89 1.93 -15.43
CA PHE A 29 -11.17 2.12 -14.76
C PHE A 29 -10.98 2.65 -13.34
N LYS A 30 -12.07 3.10 -12.73
CA LYS A 30 -12.13 3.57 -11.34
C LYS A 30 -12.65 2.47 -10.43
N PHE A 31 -12.19 2.47 -9.19
CA PHE A 31 -12.65 1.58 -8.13
C PHE A 31 -13.66 2.29 -7.23
N ASP A 32 -14.68 1.58 -6.78
CA ASP A 32 -15.63 2.08 -5.79
C ASP A 32 -15.09 1.96 -4.36
N CYS A 33 -14.19 1.00 -4.13
CA CYS A 33 -13.53 0.79 -2.86
C CYS A 33 -12.11 0.31 -3.09
N LEU A 34 -11.16 0.90 -2.37
CA LEU A 34 -9.78 0.46 -2.30
C LEU A 34 -9.46 0.03 -0.87
N PHE A 35 -8.86 -1.15 -0.71
CA PHE A 35 -8.22 -1.57 0.52
C PHE A 35 -6.73 -1.70 0.27
N ALA A 36 -5.92 -0.93 0.98
CA ALA A 36 -4.48 -0.93 0.84
C ALA A 36 -3.80 -1.46 2.12
N ASP A 37 -2.90 -2.40 1.93
CA ASP A 37 -2.02 -2.92 2.98
C ASP A 37 -0.56 -2.61 2.58
N PRO A 38 -0.10 -1.35 2.79
CA PRO A 38 1.22 -0.91 2.36
C PRO A 38 2.34 -1.45 3.26
N PRO A 39 3.61 -1.36 2.84
CA PRO A 39 4.73 -1.62 3.72
C PRO A 39 4.66 -0.76 4.99
N TYR A 40 4.91 -1.38 6.14
CA TYR A 40 4.91 -0.67 7.43
C TYR A 40 6.29 -0.16 7.83
N PHE A 41 7.32 -0.51 7.05
CA PHE A 41 8.72 -0.15 7.28
C PHE A 41 9.26 -0.63 8.64
N LEU A 42 8.85 -1.83 9.05
CA LEU A 42 9.26 -2.45 10.31
C LEU A 42 10.62 -3.16 10.21
N SER A 43 11.11 -3.40 8.99
CA SER A 43 12.34 -4.18 8.73
C SER A 43 13.64 -3.36 8.81
N ASN A 44 13.60 -2.18 9.39
CA ASN A 44 14.77 -1.29 9.59
C ASN A 44 15.48 -1.56 10.91
N GLY A 45 15.70 -2.82 11.29
CA GLY A 45 16.28 -3.20 12.57
C GLY A 45 15.29 -3.16 13.74
N GLY A 46 13.99 -3.10 13.44
CA GLY A 46 12.93 -3.20 14.45
C GLY A 46 12.91 -4.56 15.13
N ILE A 47 12.49 -4.58 16.38
CA ILE A 47 12.28 -5.79 17.18
C ILE A 47 10.82 -5.95 17.52
N SER A 48 10.36 -7.18 17.62
CA SER A 48 9.01 -7.53 18.06
C SER A 48 9.08 -8.61 19.11
N TYR A 49 7.99 -8.79 19.86
CA TYR A 49 7.85 -9.86 20.83
C TYR A 49 6.89 -10.91 20.29
N GLN A 50 7.35 -12.14 20.21
CA GLN A 50 6.54 -13.30 19.88
C GLN A 50 6.69 -14.36 20.97
N ALA A 51 5.59 -14.79 21.55
CA ALA A 51 5.56 -15.79 22.64
C ALA A 51 6.53 -15.47 23.80
N GLY A 52 6.74 -14.19 24.10
CA GLY A 52 7.66 -13.74 25.17
C GLY A 52 9.12 -13.61 24.75
N GLU A 53 9.45 -13.92 23.52
CA GLU A 53 10.81 -13.76 23.00
C GLU A 53 10.94 -12.53 22.10
N VAL A 54 12.10 -11.88 22.14
CA VAL A 54 12.45 -10.77 21.26
C VAL A 54 12.89 -11.34 19.92
N VAL A 55 12.19 -10.94 18.84
CA VAL A 55 12.53 -11.34 17.47
C VAL A 55 12.81 -10.13 16.61
N CYS A 56 13.74 -10.26 15.67
CA CYS A 56 14.00 -9.25 14.66
C CYS A 56 12.93 -9.34 13.57
N VAL A 57 12.35 -8.18 13.21
CA VAL A 57 11.39 -8.10 12.12
C VAL A 57 12.14 -7.78 10.82
N ASP A 58 12.17 -8.73 9.88
CA ASP A 58 12.69 -8.52 8.53
C ASP A 58 11.77 -9.20 7.51
N LYS A 59 10.97 -8.40 6.82
CA LYS A 59 10.04 -8.85 5.77
C LYS A 59 10.64 -8.75 4.36
N GLY A 60 11.85 -8.21 4.23
CA GLY A 60 12.53 -8.02 2.96
C GLY A 60 12.81 -6.55 2.63
N LYS A 61 13.46 -6.33 1.50
CA LYS A 61 13.90 -4.98 1.07
C LYS A 61 12.75 -4.01 0.85
N TRP A 62 11.59 -4.49 0.46
CA TRP A 62 10.39 -3.69 0.21
C TRP A 62 9.82 -3.03 1.47
N ASP A 63 10.14 -3.59 2.66
CA ASP A 63 9.69 -3.07 3.95
C ASP A 63 10.79 -2.26 4.67
N LYS A 64 11.85 -1.86 3.96
CA LYS A 64 12.94 -1.04 4.48
C LYS A 64 12.85 0.39 3.96
N ALA A 65 13.12 1.33 4.84
CA ALA A 65 13.20 2.74 4.50
C ALA A 65 14.56 3.32 4.92
N THR A 66 15.08 4.24 4.13
CA THR A 66 16.37 4.90 4.41
C THR A 66 16.23 6.13 5.30
N SER A 67 15.04 6.76 5.30
CA SER A 67 14.78 7.98 6.06
C SER A 67 13.27 8.22 6.19
N PRO A 68 12.82 9.10 7.12
CA PRO A 68 11.43 9.56 7.17
C PRO A 68 10.96 10.20 5.86
N GLU A 69 11.82 10.94 5.18
CA GLU A 69 11.52 11.58 3.89
C GLU A 69 11.25 10.53 2.80
N TYR A 70 11.98 9.42 2.83
CA TYR A 70 11.72 8.28 1.93
C TYR A 70 10.32 7.69 2.15
N ILE A 71 9.91 7.53 3.41
CA ILE A 71 8.58 7.04 3.77
C ILE A 71 7.49 7.98 3.23
N ASP A 72 7.65 9.28 3.42
CA ASP A 72 6.71 10.29 2.94
C ASP A 72 6.60 10.30 1.42
N GLU A 73 7.71 10.25 0.70
CA GLU A 73 7.73 10.20 -0.77
C GLU A 73 7.10 8.91 -1.30
N PHE A 74 7.41 7.78 -0.69
CA PHE A 74 6.81 6.49 -1.04
C PHE A 74 5.29 6.51 -0.84
N ASN A 75 4.83 6.97 0.32
CA ASN A 75 3.41 7.05 0.64
C ASN A 75 2.67 8.03 -0.29
N LYS A 76 3.25 9.19 -0.56
CA LYS A 76 2.69 10.16 -1.51
C LYS A 76 2.51 9.55 -2.89
N GLY A 77 3.48 8.76 -3.36
CA GLY A 77 3.43 8.12 -4.66
C GLY A 77 2.24 7.18 -4.81
N TRP A 78 2.12 6.18 -3.93
CA TRP A 78 1.05 5.19 -4.05
C TRP A 78 -0.33 5.75 -3.69
N ILE A 79 -0.44 6.67 -2.71
CA ILE A 79 -1.72 7.29 -2.35
C ILE A 79 -2.24 8.17 -3.48
N SER A 80 -1.35 8.91 -4.16
CA SER A 80 -1.73 9.70 -5.35
C SER A 80 -2.31 8.81 -6.45
N LEU A 81 -1.71 7.66 -6.72
CA LEU A 81 -2.23 6.69 -7.67
C LEU A 81 -3.60 6.13 -7.24
N CYS A 82 -3.75 5.82 -5.96
CA CYS A 82 -5.04 5.38 -5.42
C CYS A 82 -6.12 6.45 -5.61
N ARG A 83 -5.81 7.72 -5.33
CA ARG A 83 -6.73 8.83 -5.57
C ARG A 83 -7.16 8.90 -7.03
N ASP A 84 -6.21 8.79 -7.95
CA ASP A 84 -6.51 8.84 -9.38
C ASP A 84 -7.38 7.67 -9.86
N LYS A 85 -7.32 6.53 -9.17
CA LYS A 85 -8.10 5.33 -9.49
C LYS A 85 -9.36 5.16 -8.66
N LEU A 86 -9.62 6.03 -7.69
CA LEU A 86 -10.83 5.99 -6.90
C LEU A 86 -11.96 6.76 -7.60
N ALA A 87 -13.16 6.18 -7.64
CA ALA A 87 -14.37 6.87 -8.10
C ALA A 87 -14.73 8.04 -7.17
N ASP A 88 -15.50 9.02 -7.67
CA ASP A 88 -15.83 10.23 -6.91
C ASP A 88 -16.53 9.93 -5.57
N ASN A 89 -17.36 8.90 -5.53
CA ASN A 89 -18.03 8.42 -4.31
C ASN A 89 -17.33 7.22 -3.68
N GLY A 90 -16.10 6.94 -4.10
CA GLY A 90 -15.34 5.78 -3.63
C GLY A 90 -14.80 5.97 -2.22
N THR A 91 -14.49 4.86 -1.58
CA THR A 91 -13.88 4.81 -0.24
C THR A 91 -12.50 4.16 -0.29
N ILE A 92 -11.61 4.59 0.60
CA ILE A 92 -10.30 3.98 0.77
C ILE A 92 -10.12 3.55 2.23
N TRP A 93 -9.61 2.33 2.39
CA TRP A 93 -9.23 1.74 3.68
C TRP A 93 -7.76 1.41 3.64
N ILE A 94 -7.01 1.83 4.65
CA ILE A 94 -5.57 1.65 4.69
C ILE A 94 -5.20 1.05 6.05
N SER A 95 -4.56 -0.11 6.04
CA SER A 95 -3.96 -0.68 7.24
C SER A 95 -2.61 -0.02 7.52
N GLY A 96 -2.23 0.04 8.78
CA GLY A 96 -0.96 0.65 9.16
C GLY A 96 -0.63 0.46 10.63
N THR A 97 0.59 0.83 10.98
CA THR A 97 1.07 0.92 12.35
C THR A 97 1.44 2.37 12.66
N TYR A 98 1.72 2.68 13.92
CA TYR A 98 2.14 4.03 14.32
C TYR A 98 3.42 4.50 13.62
N HIS A 99 4.25 3.58 13.10
CA HIS A 99 5.46 3.91 12.35
C HIS A 99 5.19 4.58 11.00
N ASN A 100 4.00 4.39 10.43
CA ASN A 100 3.67 4.84 9.08
C ASN A 100 2.34 5.61 8.98
N ILE A 101 1.40 5.38 9.92
CA ILE A 101 0.03 5.90 9.77
C ILE A 101 -0.05 7.42 9.80
N PHE A 102 0.82 8.10 10.52
CA PHE A 102 0.82 9.58 10.59
C PHE A 102 1.26 10.20 9.26
N SER A 103 2.26 9.62 8.60
CA SER A 103 2.66 10.01 7.24
C SER A 103 1.49 9.82 6.25
N ILE A 104 0.83 8.68 6.30
CA ILE A 104 -0.33 8.38 5.46
C ILE A 104 -1.46 9.38 5.69
N ALA A 105 -1.81 9.65 6.95
CA ALA A 105 -2.89 10.57 7.31
C ALA A 105 -2.62 11.99 6.82
N ASP A 106 -1.40 12.49 6.99
CA ASP A 106 -1.01 13.81 6.51
C ASP A 106 -1.12 13.93 4.98
N ILE A 107 -0.67 12.89 4.27
CA ILE A 107 -0.75 12.84 2.81
C ILE A 107 -2.20 12.77 2.32
N LEU A 108 -3.04 11.95 2.93
CA LEU A 108 -4.47 11.89 2.61
C LEU A 108 -5.12 13.27 2.74
N LYS A 109 -4.85 13.97 3.82
CA LYS A 109 -5.36 15.33 4.05
C LYS A 109 -4.87 16.30 2.97
N LYS A 110 -3.58 16.28 2.63
CA LYS A 110 -3.00 17.16 1.61
C LYS A 110 -3.54 16.89 0.22
N LEU A 111 -3.87 15.65 -0.08
CA LEU A 111 -4.45 15.24 -1.36
C LEU A 111 -5.97 15.48 -1.46
N GLY A 112 -6.60 15.91 -0.39
CA GLY A 112 -8.02 16.28 -0.38
C GLY A 112 -8.99 15.10 -0.25
N PHE A 113 -8.56 14.06 0.43
CA PHE A 113 -9.48 12.98 0.80
C PHE A 113 -10.44 13.44 1.90
#